data_28267183b33f7add702548bef371b945
#
_entry.id   28267183b33f7add702548bef371b945
#
_cell.length_a   1.000
_cell.length_b   1.000
_cell.length_c   1.000
_cell.angle_alpha   90.00
_cell.angle_beta   90.00
_cell.angle_gamma   90.00
#
_symmetry.space_group_name_H-M   'P 1'
#
loop_
_entity.id
_entity.type
_entity.pdbx_description
1 polymer ?
#
loop_
_entity_poly.entity_id
_entity_poly.type
_entity_poly.pdbx_seq_one_letter_code
_entity_poly.pdbx_strand_id
1 'polypeptide(L)'
;MTLLIGSNIGMQFGDRWLYKKVDFKLENGHVLALIGDNGVGKTTLLRALLGQLPLSAGQFDWQTSEADRAISYVPQYRPDMQAFPLRISDFVALSFDRGMRPWLTATEREKLNHVLADTHLTNLAKSRIDTASGGERQRAYLAQALVQNPNVLILDEATANLDNVAKFELMDVIRDHQAHHDITVIMVSHDLEIIQRYADDYLLLTPQGSEFGEIANLDISKLKVGNQDHA
;
A
#
# COMPACT_ATOMS: atom_id res chain seq x y z
N MET A 1 -16.04 -10.91 4.94
CA MET A 1 -15.58 -12.25 4.46
C MET A 1 -14.06 -12.22 4.41
N THR A 2 -13.41 -13.20 5.02
CA THR A 2 -11.93 -13.22 5.10
C THR A 2 -11.32 -13.41 3.71
N LEU A 3 -10.32 -12.62 3.36
CA LEU A 3 -9.58 -12.66 2.09
C LEU A 3 -8.26 -13.44 2.25
N LEU A 4 -7.58 -13.22 3.37
CA LEU A 4 -6.26 -13.80 3.65
C LEU A 4 -6.13 -14.13 5.14
N ILE A 5 -5.54 -15.28 5.45
CA ILE A 5 -5.13 -15.67 6.80
C ILE A 5 -3.61 -15.87 6.80
N GLY A 6 -2.91 -15.13 7.65
CA GLY A 6 -1.51 -15.39 7.97
C GLY A 6 -1.43 -16.24 9.24
N SER A 7 -0.80 -17.40 9.16
CA SER A 7 -0.71 -18.34 10.28
C SER A 7 0.73 -18.67 10.63
N ASN A 8 1.10 -18.39 11.89
CA ASN A 8 2.43 -18.69 12.46
C ASN A 8 3.59 -18.15 11.59
N ILE A 9 3.40 -16.98 10.98
CA ILE A 9 4.37 -16.37 10.07
C ILE A 9 5.66 -16.04 10.81
N GLY A 10 6.78 -16.44 10.23
CA GLY A 10 8.11 -16.14 10.76
C GLY A 10 9.10 -15.81 9.66
N MET A 11 10.01 -14.87 9.95
CA MET A 11 11.07 -14.46 9.05
C MET A 11 12.41 -14.45 9.77
N GLN A 12 13.40 -15.13 9.19
CA GLN A 12 14.75 -15.26 9.73
C GLN A 12 15.78 -14.89 8.65
N PHE A 13 16.81 -14.18 9.04
CA PHE A 13 17.97 -13.91 8.22
C PHE A 13 19.25 -14.36 8.95
N GLY A 14 19.93 -15.37 8.41
CA GLY A 14 21.00 -16.07 9.12
C GLY A 14 20.47 -16.65 10.42
N ASP A 15 21.11 -16.34 11.54
CA ASP A 15 20.69 -16.81 12.88
C ASP A 15 19.73 -15.88 13.58
N ARG A 16 19.40 -14.73 12.97
CA ARG A 16 18.54 -13.70 13.58
C ARG A 16 17.11 -13.80 13.05
N TRP A 17 16.15 -13.97 13.96
CA TRP A 17 14.74 -13.79 13.66
C TRP A 17 14.37 -12.30 13.68
N LEU A 18 13.67 -11.84 12.65
CA LEU A 18 13.01 -10.53 12.66
C LEU A 18 11.72 -10.59 13.47
N TYR A 19 10.90 -11.60 13.19
CA TYR A 19 9.66 -11.89 13.91
C TYR A 19 9.34 -13.37 13.81
N LYS A 20 8.49 -13.84 14.74
CA LYS A 20 7.99 -15.22 14.82
C LYS A 20 6.54 -15.19 15.26
N LYS A 21 5.80 -16.25 14.86
CA LYS A 21 4.42 -16.48 15.31
C LYS A 21 3.52 -15.26 15.08
N VAL A 22 3.62 -14.67 13.88
CA VAL A 22 2.72 -13.61 13.47
C VAL A 22 1.46 -14.24 12.93
N ASP A 23 0.33 -13.95 13.57
CA ASP A 23 -0.99 -14.41 13.17
C ASP A 23 -1.87 -13.20 12.90
N PHE A 24 -2.56 -13.18 11.76
CA PHE A 24 -3.50 -12.13 11.39
C PHE A 24 -4.50 -12.63 10.38
N LYS A 25 -5.58 -11.88 10.22
CA LYS A 25 -6.53 -12.05 9.13
C LYS A 25 -6.76 -10.73 8.42
N LEU A 26 -7.08 -10.80 7.14
CA LEU A 26 -7.43 -9.66 6.31
C LEU A 26 -8.83 -9.90 5.78
N GLU A 27 -9.76 -9.05 6.18
CA GLU A 27 -11.14 -9.10 5.70
C GLU A 27 -11.27 -8.36 4.37
N ASN A 28 -12.13 -8.87 3.48
CA ASN A 28 -12.38 -8.21 2.20
C ASN A 28 -12.96 -6.81 2.41
N GLY A 29 -12.42 -5.82 1.70
CA GLY A 29 -12.84 -4.44 1.80
C GLY A 29 -12.32 -3.67 3.03
N HIS A 30 -11.56 -4.33 3.96
CA HIS A 30 -10.97 -3.66 5.11
C HIS A 30 -9.63 -3.00 4.79
N VAL A 31 -9.26 -2.06 5.64
CA VAL A 31 -7.92 -1.45 5.70
C VAL A 31 -7.17 -2.01 6.90
N LEU A 32 -6.13 -2.81 6.65
CA LEU A 32 -5.23 -3.32 7.68
C LEU A 32 -4.02 -2.40 7.83
N ALA A 33 -3.85 -1.78 8.99
CA ALA A 33 -2.65 -1.03 9.34
C ALA A 33 -1.55 -1.95 9.86
N LEU A 34 -0.42 -2.00 9.18
CA LEU A 34 0.79 -2.68 9.63
C LEU A 34 1.70 -1.71 10.39
N ILE A 35 1.79 -1.88 11.70
CA ILE A 35 2.43 -0.97 12.64
C ILE A 35 3.66 -1.62 13.27
N GLY A 36 4.62 -0.85 13.70
CA GLY A 36 5.81 -1.32 14.41
C GLY A 36 7.02 -0.42 14.18
N ASP A 37 8.06 -0.62 14.99
CA ASP A 37 9.30 0.16 14.92
C ASP A 37 10.03 0.00 13.59
N ASN A 38 10.93 0.93 13.29
CA ASN A 38 11.80 0.81 12.13
C ASN A 38 12.70 -0.42 12.26
N GLY A 39 12.82 -1.20 11.18
CA GLY A 39 13.63 -2.42 11.15
C GLY A 39 12.99 -3.65 11.78
N VAL A 40 11.73 -3.59 12.27
CA VAL A 40 11.02 -4.76 12.81
C VAL A 40 10.62 -5.77 11.74
N GLY A 41 10.64 -5.37 10.45
CA GLY A 41 10.36 -6.28 9.34
C GLY A 41 9.04 -6.04 8.61
N LYS A 42 8.41 -4.86 8.75
CA LYS A 42 7.17 -4.51 8.03
C LYS A 42 7.30 -4.69 6.51
N THR A 43 8.27 -4.03 5.89
CA THR A 43 8.54 -4.16 4.45
C THR A 43 8.92 -5.61 4.07
N THR A 44 9.56 -6.36 4.97
CA THR A 44 9.88 -7.77 4.75
C THR A 44 8.60 -8.62 4.71
N LEU A 45 7.64 -8.36 5.60
CA LEU A 45 6.34 -9.03 5.59
C LEU A 45 5.57 -8.71 4.30
N LEU A 46 5.58 -7.44 3.85
CA LEU A 46 4.96 -7.06 2.57
C LEU A 46 5.61 -7.76 1.38
N ARG A 47 6.94 -7.88 1.35
CA ARG A 47 7.65 -8.61 0.29
C ARG A 47 7.34 -10.10 0.29
N ALA A 48 7.17 -10.70 1.46
CA ALA A 48 6.73 -12.09 1.56
C ALA A 48 5.28 -12.26 1.05
N LEU A 49 4.39 -11.32 1.37
CA LEU A 49 3.01 -11.26 0.84
C LEU A 49 2.97 -11.15 -0.69
N LEU A 50 3.88 -10.38 -1.27
CA LEU A 50 4.06 -10.22 -2.71
C LEU A 50 4.75 -11.42 -3.39
N GLY A 51 5.10 -12.48 -2.63
CA GLY A 51 5.83 -13.64 -3.16
C GLY A 51 7.30 -13.36 -3.52
N GLN A 52 7.84 -12.20 -3.15
CA GLN A 52 9.22 -11.80 -3.46
C GLN A 52 10.24 -12.42 -2.49
N LEU A 53 9.79 -12.87 -1.33
CA LEU A 53 10.61 -13.53 -0.31
C LEU A 53 9.88 -14.75 0.23
N PRO A 54 10.54 -15.92 0.34
CA PRO A 54 9.97 -17.08 1.00
C PRO A 54 9.86 -16.84 2.51
N LEU A 55 8.80 -17.32 3.13
CA LEU A 55 8.68 -17.38 4.58
C LEU A 55 9.69 -18.37 5.17
N SER A 56 10.22 -18.07 6.35
CA SER A 56 11.04 -19.01 7.13
C SER A 56 10.18 -19.98 7.96
N ALA A 57 8.96 -19.57 8.31
CA ALA A 57 7.96 -20.38 9.00
C ALA A 57 6.56 -19.87 8.71
N GLY A 58 5.55 -20.74 8.89
CA GLY A 58 4.15 -20.40 8.67
C GLY A 58 3.73 -20.37 7.21
N GLN A 59 2.54 -19.84 6.96
CA GLN A 59 1.98 -19.76 5.62
C GLN A 59 0.95 -18.65 5.50
N PHE A 60 0.75 -18.20 4.27
CA PHE A 60 -0.37 -17.35 3.85
C PHE A 60 -1.44 -18.24 3.19
N ASP A 61 -2.64 -18.21 3.75
CA ASP A 61 -3.80 -18.92 3.21
C ASP A 61 -4.77 -17.91 2.59
N TRP A 62 -4.67 -17.78 1.27
CA TRP A 62 -5.54 -16.93 0.49
C TRP A 62 -6.88 -17.64 0.20
N GLN A 63 -7.98 -16.97 0.52
CA GLN A 63 -9.33 -17.49 0.29
C GLN A 63 -9.83 -17.26 -1.14
N THR A 64 -8.96 -16.74 -2.00
CA THR A 64 -9.20 -16.52 -3.43
C THR A 64 -8.23 -17.34 -4.26
N SER A 65 -8.62 -17.72 -5.48
CA SER A 65 -7.71 -18.40 -6.41
C SER A 65 -6.54 -17.48 -6.81
N GLU A 66 -5.42 -18.06 -7.20
CA GLU A 66 -4.27 -17.29 -7.66
C GLU A 66 -4.60 -16.45 -8.92
N ALA A 67 -5.46 -16.97 -9.78
CA ALA A 67 -5.91 -16.29 -11.00
C ALA A 67 -6.78 -15.03 -10.71
N ASP A 68 -7.50 -15.05 -9.59
CA ASP A 68 -8.36 -13.94 -9.18
C ASP A 68 -7.64 -12.94 -8.26
N ARG A 69 -6.38 -13.21 -7.93
CA ARG A 69 -5.58 -12.39 -7.03
C ARG A 69 -4.82 -11.32 -7.81
N ALA A 70 -5.29 -10.09 -7.72
CA ALA A 70 -4.66 -8.92 -8.32
C ALA A 70 -4.14 -8.00 -7.21
N ILE A 71 -2.84 -8.07 -6.93
CA ILE A 71 -2.17 -7.27 -5.90
C ILE A 71 -1.41 -6.12 -6.57
N SER A 72 -1.68 -4.89 -6.14
CA SER A 72 -0.91 -3.72 -6.52
C SER A 72 -0.14 -3.15 -5.34
N TYR A 73 1.02 -2.56 -5.62
CA TYR A 73 1.92 -2.03 -4.61
C TYR A 73 2.28 -0.58 -4.91
N VAL A 74 2.09 0.29 -3.92
CA VAL A 74 2.53 1.69 -3.95
C VAL A 74 3.74 1.81 -3.01
N PRO A 75 4.94 2.01 -3.55
CA PRO A 75 6.16 2.10 -2.74
C PRO A 75 6.24 3.42 -1.98
N GLN A 76 7.09 3.45 -0.95
CA GLN A 76 7.50 4.67 -0.30
C GLN A 76 8.14 5.63 -1.31
N TYR A 77 7.60 6.83 -1.40
CA TYR A 77 8.19 7.87 -2.22
C TYR A 77 9.53 8.34 -1.65
N ARG A 78 10.58 8.33 -2.48
CA ARG A 78 11.88 8.89 -2.17
C ARG A 78 12.16 10.09 -3.08
N PRO A 79 12.45 11.27 -2.53
CA PRO A 79 12.72 12.48 -3.32
C PRO A 79 13.90 12.35 -4.28
N ASP A 80 14.86 11.46 -3.97
CA ASP A 80 16.05 11.16 -4.78
C ASP A 80 15.78 10.20 -5.96
N MET A 81 14.60 9.59 -6.03
CA MET A 81 14.20 8.83 -7.21
C MET A 81 14.11 9.76 -8.41
N GLN A 82 15.01 9.58 -9.38
CA GLN A 82 14.96 10.31 -10.64
C GLN A 82 13.60 10.03 -11.31
N ALA A 83 12.73 11.03 -11.30
CA ALA A 83 11.49 10.93 -12.03
C ALA A 83 11.78 10.93 -13.52
N PHE A 84 11.29 9.92 -14.23
CA PHE A 84 11.39 9.89 -15.68
C PHE A 84 10.64 11.07 -16.30
N PRO A 85 11.12 11.67 -17.41
CA PRO A 85 10.45 12.80 -18.06
C PRO A 85 9.21 12.34 -18.83
N LEU A 86 8.34 11.58 -18.19
CA LEU A 86 7.09 11.06 -18.75
C LEU A 86 5.93 11.99 -18.36
N ARG A 87 4.90 12.03 -19.20
CA ARG A 87 3.61 12.61 -18.79
C ARG A 87 2.96 11.71 -17.75
N ILE A 88 2.17 12.27 -16.85
CA ILE A 88 1.45 11.52 -15.83
C ILE A 88 0.57 10.43 -16.48
N SER A 89 -0.16 10.74 -17.56
CA SER A 89 -0.92 9.73 -18.30
C SER A 89 -0.07 8.59 -18.86
N ASP A 90 1.12 8.91 -19.37
CA ASP A 90 2.01 7.90 -19.93
C ASP A 90 2.62 7.02 -18.84
N PHE A 91 2.95 7.63 -17.69
CA PHE A 91 3.45 6.93 -16.50
C PHE A 91 2.41 5.93 -15.96
N VAL A 92 1.16 6.37 -15.78
CA VAL A 92 0.06 5.48 -15.34
C VAL A 92 -0.17 4.35 -16.35
N ALA A 93 -0.10 4.68 -17.64
CA ALA A 93 -0.29 3.73 -18.72
C ALA A 93 0.83 2.68 -18.85
N LEU A 94 1.96 2.82 -18.14
CA LEU A 94 3.00 1.76 -18.09
C LEU A 94 2.50 0.47 -17.44
N SER A 95 1.46 0.52 -16.61
CA SER A 95 0.86 -0.67 -15.99
C SER A 95 0.11 -1.56 -16.98
N PHE A 96 -0.25 -1.07 -18.17
CA PHE A 96 -0.89 -1.93 -19.17
C PHE A 96 0.14 -2.82 -19.86
N ASP A 97 -0.12 -4.12 -19.90
CA ASP A 97 0.63 -5.04 -20.76
C ASP A 97 0.18 -4.84 -22.23
N ARG A 98 1.00 -4.14 -22.97
CA ARG A 98 0.72 -3.83 -24.39
C ARG A 98 1.37 -4.82 -25.34
N GLY A 99 2.19 -5.74 -24.84
CA GLY A 99 3.04 -6.56 -25.68
C GLY A 99 3.85 -5.69 -26.65
N MET A 100 3.70 -5.90 -27.96
CA MET A 100 4.37 -5.09 -28.99
C MET A 100 3.54 -3.89 -29.48
N ARG A 101 2.38 -3.59 -28.88
CA ARG A 101 1.51 -2.49 -29.34
C ARG A 101 2.00 -1.14 -28.77
N PRO A 102 2.26 -0.12 -29.60
CA PRO A 102 2.65 1.20 -29.11
C PRO A 102 1.46 2.08 -28.67
N TRP A 103 0.22 1.67 -28.89
CA TRP A 103 -1.01 2.41 -28.57
C TRP A 103 -1.89 1.68 -27.57
N LEU A 104 -2.71 2.43 -26.82
CA LEU A 104 -3.76 1.92 -25.95
C LEU A 104 -4.99 1.49 -26.75
N THR A 105 -5.62 0.40 -26.35
CA THR A 105 -6.97 0.02 -26.81
C THR A 105 -8.02 1.02 -26.31
N ALA A 106 -9.24 0.95 -26.82
CA ALA A 106 -10.35 1.78 -26.34
C ALA A 106 -10.63 1.53 -24.84
N THR A 107 -10.64 0.26 -24.41
CA THR A 107 -10.86 -0.15 -23.02
C THR A 107 -9.75 0.32 -22.09
N GLU A 108 -8.48 0.20 -22.49
CA GLU A 108 -7.33 0.69 -21.71
C GLU A 108 -7.38 2.22 -21.55
N ARG A 109 -7.79 2.93 -22.60
CA ARG A 109 -7.95 4.39 -22.56
C ARG A 109 -9.09 4.81 -21.63
N GLU A 110 -10.19 4.08 -21.63
CA GLU A 110 -11.31 4.29 -20.73
C GLU A 110 -10.88 4.09 -19.28
N LYS A 111 -10.21 2.98 -18.94
CA LYS A 111 -9.65 2.71 -17.63
C LYS A 111 -8.67 3.80 -17.18
N LEU A 112 -7.78 4.24 -18.07
CA LEU A 112 -6.84 5.32 -17.80
C LEU A 112 -7.55 6.63 -17.46
N ASN A 113 -8.55 7.01 -18.26
CA ASN A 113 -9.31 8.24 -18.01
C ASN A 113 -10.08 8.17 -16.68
N HIS A 114 -10.65 7.02 -16.37
CA HIS A 114 -11.39 6.79 -15.12
C HIS A 114 -10.45 6.95 -13.91
N VAL A 115 -9.33 6.23 -13.88
CA VAL A 115 -8.41 6.29 -12.74
C VAL A 115 -7.78 7.68 -12.58
N LEU A 116 -7.52 8.41 -13.68
CA LEU A 116 -7.04 9.80 -13.61
C LEU A 116 -8.09 10.74 -13.03
N ALA A 117 -9.36 10.49 -13.27
CA ALA A 117 -10.45 11.24 -12.66
C ALA A 117 -10.55 10.93 -11.16
N ASP A 118 -10.57 9.66 -10.78
CA ASP A 118 -10.66 9.21 -9.39
C ASP A 118 -9.51 9.74 -8.53
N THR A 119 -8.31 9.82 -9.10
CA THR A 119 -7.11 10.32 -8.41
C THR A 119 -6.88 11.83 -8.57
N HIS A 120 -7.86 12.57 -9.09
CA HIS A 120 -7.81 14.03 -9.31
C HIS A 120 -6.63 14.48 -10.18
N LEU A 121 -6.25 13.65 -11.19
CA LEU A 121 -5.13 13.92 -12.09
C LEU A 121 -5.55 14.30 -13.53
N THR A 122 -6.84 14.40 -13.83
CA THR A 122 -7.35 14.67 -15.19
C THR A 122 -6.71 15.93 -15.80
N ASN A 123 -6.64 17.02 -15.03
CA ASN A 123 -6.07 18.29 -15.50
C ASN A 123 -4.55 18.26 -15.62
N LEU A 124 -3.90 17.32 -14.94
CA LEU A 124 -2.45 17.10 -14.89
C LEU A 124 -1.97 15.96 -15.79
N ALA A 125 -2.87 15.29 -16.51
CA ALA A 125 -2.56 14.12 -17.32
C ALA A 125 -1.42 14.35 -18.33
N LYS A 126 -1.33 15.58 -18.89
CA LYS A 126 -0.30 15.99 -19.86
C LYS A 126 0.95 16.60 -19.22
N SER A 127 0.91 16.87 -17.91
CA SER A 127 2.05 17.42 -17.16
C SER A 127 3.11 16.34 -16.94
N ARG A 128 4.37 16.76 -16.82
CA ARG A 128 5.48 15.83 -16.58
C ARG A 128 5.50 15.43 -15.10
N ILE A 129 5.71 14.15 -14.83
CA ILE A 129 5.74 13.62 -13.47
C ILE A 129 6.97 14.12 -12.67
N ASP A 130 8.09 14.42 -13.34
CA ASP A 130 9.30 14.94 -12.69
C ASP A 130 9.14 16.39 -12.21
N THR A 131 8.18 17.15 -12.76
CA THR A 131 7.88 18.54 -12.34
C THR A 131 6.65 18.62 -11.41
N ALA A 132 5.98 17.50 -11.14
CA ALA A 132 4.83 17.43 -10.26
C ALA A 132 5.23 17.63 -8.78
N SER A 133 4.33 18.19 -7.98
CA SER A 133 4.47 18.25 -6.52
C SER A 133 4.54 16.85 -5.89
N GLY A 134 4.96 16.75 -4.63
CA GLY A 134 5.02 15.46 -3.91
C GLY A 134 3.67 14.76 -3.87
N GLY A 135 2.59 15.47 -3.55
CA GLY A 135 1.23 14.94 -3.52
C GLY A 135 0.72 14.51 -4.90
N GLU A 136 0.94 15.33 -5.95
CA GLU A 136 0.56 14.97 -7.32
C GLU A 136 1.30 13.72 -7.81
N ARG A 137 2.59 13.62 -7.47
CA ARG A 137 3.41 12.47 -7.81
C ARG A 137 2.93 11.22 -7.09
N GLN A 138 2.59 11.34 -5.80
CA GLN A 138 2.08 10.22 -5.02
C GLN A 138 0.71 9.76 -5.54
N ARG A 139 -0.18 10.67 -5.94
CA ARG A 139 -1.44 10.35 -6.62
C ARG A 139 -1.21 9.66 -7.97
N ALA A 140 -0.13 10.01 -8.70
CA ALA A 140 0.21 9.33 -9.95
C ALA A 140 0.68 7.88 -9.71
N TYR A 141 1.45 7.61 -8.64
CA TYR A 141 1.80 6.24 -8.23
C TYR A 141 0.55 5.45 -7.81
N LEU A 142 -0.36 6.10 -7.07
CA LEU A 142 -1.63 5.48 -6.71
C LEU A 142 -2.47 5.15 -7.96
N ALA A 143 -2.61 6.10 -8.91
CA ALA A 143 -3.32 5.87 -10.16
C ALA A 143 -2.71 4.72 -10.97
N GLN A 144 -1.37 4.62 -11.01
CA GLN A 144 -0.66 3.52 -11.66
C GLN A 144 -0.97 2.17 -11.00
N ALA A 145 -1.11 2.14 -9.68
CA ALA A 145 -1.47 0.92 -8.94
C ALA A 145 -2.94 0.52 -9.15
N LEU A 146 -3.85 1.51 -9.22
CA LEU A 146 -5.30 1.27 -9.33
C LEU A 146 -5.79 0.96 -10.74
N VAL A 147 -5.06 1.37 -11.81
CA VAL A 147 -5.54 1.27 -13.20
C VAL A 147 -5.82 -0.17 -13.67
N GLN A 148 -5.25 -1.17 -13.00
CA GLN A 148 -5.49 -2.59 -13.24
C GLN A 148 -6.65 -3.18 -12.44
N ASN A 149 -7.36 -2.35 -11.67
CA ASN A 149 -8.44 -2.77 -10.78
C ASN A 149 -7.99 -3.90 -9.82
N PRO A 150 -6.98 -3.66 -8.97
CA PRO A 150 -6.52 -4.67 -8.02
C PRO A 150 -7.61 -4.95 -6.98
N ASN A 151 -7.64 -6.18 -6.45
CA ASN A 151 -8.45 -6.50 -5.27
C ASN A 151 -7.67 -6.35 -3.95
N VAL A 152 -6.34 -6.22 -4.02
CA VAL A 152 -5.50 -5.87 -2.87
C VAL A 152 -4.55 -4.73 -3.23
N LEU A 153 -4.57 -3.67 -2.44
CA LEU A 153 -3.66 -2.53 -2.56
C LEU A 153 -2.73 -2.50 -1.35
N ILE A 154 -1.43 -2.52 -1.60
CA ILE A 154 -0.41 -2.39 -0.56
C ILE A 154 0.19 -0.99 -0.64
N LEU A 155 0.16 -0.26 0.48
CA LEU A 155 0.71 1.08 0.64
C LEU A 155 1.90 1.01 1.60
N ASP A 156 3.12 1.12 1.09
CA ASP A 156 4.32 1.10 1.93
C ASP A 156 4.77 2.53 2.22
N GLU A 157 4.34 3.09 3.35
CA GLU A 157 4.61 4.47 3.76
C GLU A 157 4.22 5.52 2.69
N ALA A 158 3.12 5.28 1.98
CA ALA A 158 2.69 6.11 0.86
C ALA A 158 2.37 7.56 1.22
N THR A 159 2.09 7.85 2.49
CA THR A 159 1.84 9.21 3.02
C THR A 159 3.08 9.87 3.61
N ALA A 160 4.21 9.15 3.69
CA ALA A 160 5.46 9.71 4.20
C ALA A 160 5.94 10.86 3.29
N ASN A 161 6.50 11.90 3.90
CA ASN A 161 7.00 13.09 3.21
C ASN A 161 5.93 13.95 2.50
N LEU A 162 4.65 13.71 2.73
CA LEU A 162 3.57 14.58 2.33
C LEU A 162 3.22 15.56 3.47
N ASP A 163 2.79 16.77 3.10
CA ASP A 163 2.18 17.68 4.06
C ASP A 163 0.83 17.14 4.56
N ASN A 164 0.31 17.75 5.62
CA ASN A 164 -0.91 17.29 6.25
C ASN A 164 -2.13 17.28 5.32
N VAL A 165 -2.21 18.21 4.36
CA VAL A 165 -3.33 18.25 3.43
C VAL A 165 -3.21 17.11 2.41
N ALA A 166 -2.05 16.97 1.78
CA ALA A 166 -1.81 15.98 0.73
C ALA A 166 -1.96 14.53 1.23
N LYS A 167 -1.56 14.24 2.49
CA LYS A 167 -1.71 12.87 3.04
C LYS A 167 -3.19 12.49 3.26
N PHE A 168 -4.02 13.41 3.74
CA PHE A 168 -5.45 13.16 3.89
C PHE A 168 -6.15 13.06 2.55
N GLU A 169 -5.85 13.96 1.60
CA GLU A 169 -6.37 13.88 0.23
C GLU A 169 -6.06 12.53 -0.43
N LEU A 170 -4.82 12.01 -0.25
CA LEU A 170 -4.44 10.70 -0.79
C LEU A 170 -5.28 9.58 -0.19
N MET A 171 -5.47 9.60 1.14
CA MET A 171 -6.24 8.57 1.83
C MET A 171 -7.74 8.67 1.55
N ASP A 172 -8.28 9.88 1.39
CA ASP A 172 -9.67 10.09 1.00
C ASP A 172 -9.94 9.54 -0.42
N VAL A 173 -9.02 9.75 -1.37
CA VAL A 173 -9.08 9.12 -2.71
C VAL A 173 -9.12 7.59 -2.62
N ILE A 174 -8.29 6.99 -1.76
CA ILE A 174 -8.29 5.53 -1.57
C ILE A 174 -9.62 5.06 -0.98
N ARG A 175 -10.17 5.77 0.00
CA ARG A 175 -11.44 5.45 0.63
C ARG A 175 -12.63 5.58 -0.34
N ASP A 176 -12.63 6.64 -1.15
CA ASP A 176 -13.64 6.83 -2.20
C ASP A 176 -13.56 5.71 -3.25
N HIS A 177 -12.35 5.28 -3.61
CA HIS A 177 -12.15 4.16 -4.52
C HIS A 177 -12.66 2.84 -3.90
N GLN A 178 -12.39 2.57 -2.61
CA GLN A 178 -12.93 1.40 -1.90
C GLN A 178 -14.46 1.38 -1.87
N ALA A 179 -15.11 2.54 -1.75
CA ALA A 179 -16.59 2.62 -1.72
C ALA A 179 -17.24 2.18 -3.04
N HIS A 180 -16.49 2.24 -4.16
CA HIS A 180 -16.98 1.89 -5.50
C HIS A 180 -16.41 0.58 -6.04
N HIS A 181 -15.34 0.07 -5.44
CA HIS A 181 -14.64 -1.15 -5.84
C HIS A 181 -14.31 -1.98 -4.61
N ASP A 182 -14.48 -3.29 -4.69
CA ASP A 182 -14.16 -4.23 -3.61
C ASP A 182 -12.63 -4.38 -3.44
N ILE A 183 -11.97 -3.29 -3.01
CA ILE A 183 -10.54 -3.26 -2.79
C ILE A 183 -10.20 -3.37 -1.31
N THR A 184 -9.28 -4.27 -0.98
CA THR A 184 -8.75 -4.46 0.36
C THR A 184 -7.39 -3.77 0.45
N VAL A 185 -7.11 -3.06 1.55
CA VAL A 185 -5.90 -2.26 1.68
C VAL A 185 -5.03 -2.78 2.82
N ILE A 186 -3.74 -2.91 2.57
CA ILE A 186 -2.72 -3.09 3.62
C ILE A 186 -1.86 -1.84 3.60
N MET A 187 -1.83 -1.07 4.69
CA MET A 187 -1.02 0.13 4.77
C MET A 187 0.03 0.05 5.87
N VAL A 188 1.26 0.41 5.53
CA VAL A 188 2.30 0.74 6.50
C VAL A 188 2.27 2.23 6.72
N SER A 189 2.09 2.65 7.97
CA SER A 189 2.15 4.05 8.35
C SER A 189 2.70 4.20 9.76
N HIS A 190 3.38 5.32 10.01
CA HIS A 190 3.79 5.77 11.34
C HIS A 190 2.91 6.92 11.85
N ASP A 191 1.98 7.39 11.03
CA ASP A 191 1.06 8.48 11.35
C ASP A 191 -0.18 7.94 12.04
N LEU A 192 -0.27 8.16 13.35
CA LEU A 192 -1.37 7.66 14.19
C LEU A 192 -2.72 8.25 13.76
N GLU A 193 -2.76 9.50 13.30
CA GLU A 193 -3.99 10.14 12.88
C GLU A 193 -4.55 9.47 11.62
N ILE A 194 -3.67 9.14 10.66
CA ILE A 194 -4.04 8.38 9.46
C ILE A 194 -4.52 6.98 9.84
N ILE A 195 -3.79 6.28 10.72
CA ILE A 195 -4.15 4.93 11.15
C ILE A 195 -5.53 4.92 11.82
N GLN A 196 -5.76 5.81 12.79
CA GLN A 196 -7.03 5.87 13.52
C GLN A 196 -8.22 6.26 12.65
N ARG A 197 -7.99 7.08 11.61
CA ARG A 197 -9.07 7.58 10.76
C ARG A 197 -9.45 6.62 9.65
N TYR A 198 -8.49 5.85 9.13
CA TYR A 198 -8.69 5.08 7.90
C TYR A 198 -8.58 3.57 8.06
N ALA A 199 -7.93 3.05 9.12
CA ALA A 199 -7.81 1.62 9.32
C ALA A 199 -9.04 1.03 10.03
N ASP A 200 -9.37 -0.21 9.67
CA ASP A 200 -10.36 -1.04 10.34
C ASP A 200 -9.68 -1.98 11.35
N ASP A 201 -8.56 -2.57 10.93
CA ASP A 201 -7.78 -3.51 11.72
C ASP A 201 -6.31 -3.08 11.81
N TYR A 202 -5.60 -3.57 12.83
CA TYR A 202 -4.17 -3.37 12.96
C TYR A 202 -3.41 -4.68 13.15
N LEU A 203 -2.18 -4.71 12.66
CA LEU A 203 -1.18 -5.70 12.97
C LEU A 203 0.07 -4.99 13.50
N LEU A 204 0.27 -5.06 14.82
CA LEU A 204 1.45 -4.50 15.47
C LEU A 204 2.55 -5.56 15.50
N LEU A 205 3.66 -5.28 14.81
CA LEU A 205 4.88 -6.09 14.86
C LEU A 205 5.84 -5.56 15.91
N THR A 206 6.32 -6.45 16.77
CA THR A 206 7.36 -6.17 17.75
C THR A 206 8.46 -7.23 17.68
N PRO A 207 9.67 -6.99 18.22
CA PRO A 207 10.72 -8.01 18.30
C PRO A 207 10.31 -9.25 19.11
N GLN A 208 9.31 -9.11 20.00
CA GLN A 208 8.84 -10.19 20.89
C GLN A 208 7.67 -10.98 20.29
N GLY A 209 6.99 -10.45 19.27
CA GLY A 209 5.84 -11.10 18.64
C GLY A 209 4.96 -10.11 17.89
N SER A 210 3.69 -10.45 17.76
CA SER A 210 2.70 -9.59 17.09
C SER A 210 1.42 -9.49 17.91
N GLU A 211 0.70 -8.41 17.68
CA GLU A 211 -0.66 -8.21 18.18
C GLU A 211 -1.55 -7.81 17.00
N PHE A 212 -2.66 -8.51 16.84
CA PHE A 212 -3.65 -8.24 15.79
C PHE A 212 -5.00 -7.92 16.45
N GLY A 213 -5.73 -6.94 15.93
CA GLY A 213 -7.04 -6.57 16.44
C GLY A 213 -7.72 -5.48 15.63
N GLU A 214 -8.94 -5.15 16.02
CA GLU A 214 -9.66 -4.00 15.49
C GLU A 214 -9.02 -2.69 15.96
N ILE A 215 -8.96 -1.69 15.09
CA ILE A 215 -8.29 -0.41 15.38
C ILE A 215 -8.86 0.29 16.63
N ALA A 216 -10.15 0.12 16.91
CA ALA A 216 -10.82 0.67 18.08
C ALA A 216 -10.22 0.16 19.41
N ASN A 217 -9.56 -1.01 19.40
CA ASN A 217 -8.94 -1.64 20.55
C ASN A 217 -7.42 -1.39 20.63
N LEU A 218 -6.85 -0.61 19.71
CA LEU A 218 -5.43 -0.33 19.68
C LEU A 218 -4.99 0.49 20.90
N ASP A 219 -4.11 -0.10 21.72
CA ASP A 219 -3.48 0.62 22.83
C ASP A 219 -2.30 1.47 22.29
N ILE A 220 -2.57 2.76 22.11
CA ILE A 220 -1.60 3.73 21.61
C ILE A 220 -0.35 3.84 22.50
N SER A 221 -0.47 3.52 23.79
CA SER A 221 0.67 3.56 24.72
C SER A 221 1.76 2.53 24.38
N LYS A 222 1.39 1.46 23.67
CA LYS A 222 2.32 0.45 23.14
C LYS A 222 3.09 0.92 21.93
N LEU A 223 2.57 1.92 21.21
CA LEU A 223 3.24 2.54 20.09
C LEU A 223 4.23 3.55 20.68
N LYS A 224 5.50 3.16 20.85
CA LYS A 224 6.55 4.12 21.10
C LYS A 224 6.61 5.05 19.91
N VAL A 225 5.95 6.19 20.05
CA VAL A 225 5.97 7.26 19.06
C VAL A 225 7.44 7.65 18.88
N GLY A 226 7.99 7.35 17.72
CA GLY A 226 9.32 7.82 17.31
C GLY A 226 9.29 9.33 17.06
N ASN A 227 8.92 10.11 18.08
CA ASN A 227 8.96 11.56 18.11
C ASN A 227 9.77 12.02 19.34
N GLN A 228 11.07 11.83 19.26
CA GLN A 228 12.07 12.67 19.96
C GLN A 228 13.37 12.46 19.22
N ASP A 229 13.68 13.37 18.29
CA ASP A 229 15.00 13.90 18.01
C ASP A 229 15.00 14.69 16.70
N HIS A 230 14.37 15.87 16.75
CA HIS A 230 14.78 17.04 15.96
C HIS A 230 14.39 18.27 16.79
N ALA A 231 15.23 18.58 17.77
CA ALA A 231 15.37 19.91 18.36
C ALA A 231 16.78 20.41 18.00
#